data_9cb50f89a4bd9d335b1327a793ae391f
#
_entry.id   9cb50f89a4bd9d335b1327a793ae391f
#
_cell.length_a   1.000
_cell.length_b   1.000
_cell.length_c   1.000
_cell.angle_alpha   90.00
_cell.angle_beta   90.00
_cell.angle_gamma   90.00
#
_symmetry.space_group_name_H-M   'P 1'
#
loop_
_entity.id
_entity.type
_entity.pdbx_description
1 polymer ?
#
loop_
_entity_poly.entity_id
_entity_poly.type
_entity_poly.pdbx_seq_one_letter_code
_entity_poly.pdbx_strand_id
1 'polypeptide(L)'
;MKLNFKVELLGRPTFQPIIEVQRSSSSISKFLSSLVPNLAPDSATILVAGVGSGNTTWTLHTVIDLCLQDSSISVCFVSSRCAINSQMKHKIARQLKCEHDLDCYNEIGLQQLKQIGPVTILTYHALYSMIREGDSRLQDVDFFIFDEVHSLVQDATFVSFTGELLRDLPRFFSSAKRIYLSATPEPILAHLAKVESQPIHVLRFPSHYPQWKPIFYADESILLQHLHSIPKTEKALIFVPSISAGRSLSSKFDSAQLITARTKLENPQKWQELLSTQELSARYTFSTSTIDAGVSLTDPALRHIVCSSIDPVEVIQQAGRRRLKSGETLSVYIPLPSQQQLWLQLSRLEETLSILRTTSNNQSLFISKYVLEEDRTDIRQLCYWKDGKILPNYLAIASLDRQAQNIRHLINAKSPYILERTIYHALGLSLPADNRFIYLKHRSDGEISAFQDWLHAQVGEISEKDSFSETFKTQYQNCFGARKNDRSDRSWGLSVIKKVLSTLNWGFSIEAKRGIWVLSDLRTHSEGGEKIG
;
A
#
# COMPACT_ATOMS: atom_id res chain seq x y z
N MET A 1 -20.22 20.53 3.27
CA MET A 1 -21.05 20.39 2.06
C MET A 1 -20.96 18.95 1.58
N LYS A 2 -21.99 18.12 1.87
CA LYS A 2 -22.05 16.72 1.43
C LYS A 2 -22.38 16.70 -0.07
N LEU A 3 -21.39 16.50 -0.92
CA LEU A 3 -21.58 16.31 -2.35
C LEU A 3 -21.99 14.85 -2.60
N ASN A 4 -23.30 14.64 -2.73
CA ASN A 4 -23.85 13.38 -3.24
C ASN A 4 -23.54 13.28 -4.74
N PHE A 5 -22.60 12.42 -5.11
CA PHE A 5 -22.40 12.03 -6.50
C PHE A 5 -23.51 11.07 -6.91
N LYS A 6 -24.47 11.54 -7.69
CA LYS A 6 -25.27 10.69 -8.58
C LYS A 6 -24.39 10.26 -9.76
N VAL A 7 -23.70 9.13 -9.60
CA VAL A 7 -23.39 8.31 -10.78
C VAL A 7 -24.70 7.61 -11.10
N GLU A 8 -25.34 7.97 -12.19
CA GLU A 8 -26.49 7.23 -12.71
C GLU A 8 -26.03 5.84 -13.14
N LEU A 9 -25.96 4.93 -12.17
CA LEU A 9 -26.02 3.51 -12.40
C LEU A 9 -27.48 3.21 -12.78
N LEU A 10 -27.70 2.72 -13.97
CA LEU A 10 -28.98 2.18 -14.41
C LEU A 10 -29.45 1.11 -13.40
N GLY A 11 -30.48 1.45 -12.62
CA GLY A 11 -31.00 0.68 -11.50
C GLY A 11 -30.50 1.22 -10.16
N ARG A 12 -31.40 1.41 -9.18
CA ARG A 12 -31.05 1.81 -7.81
C ARG A 12 -30.09 0.79 -7.23
N PRO A 13 -28.84 1.15 -6.83
CA PRO A 13 -27.98 0.21 -6.15
C PRO A 13 -28.58 -0.05 -4.76
N THR A 14 -29.21 -1.20 -4.59
CA THR A 14 -29.49 -1.72 -3.25
C THR A 14 -28.15 -2.06 -2.63
N PHE A 15 -27.73 -1.25 -1.67
CA PHE A 15 -26.51 -1.50 -0.91
C PHE A 15 -26.70 -2.81 -0.15
N GLN A 16 -25.93 -3.84 -0.48
CA GLN A 16 -26.02 -5.10 0.23
C GLN A 16 -25.46 -4.97 1.66
N PRO A 17 -26.09 -5.57 2.65
CA PRO A 17 -25.58 -5.54 4.01
C PRO A 17 -24.24 -6.26 4.12
N ILE A 18 -23.34 -5.70 4.93
CA ILE A 18 -22.06 -6.31 5.29
C ILE A 18 -22.24 -6.96 6.64
N ILE A 19 -22.04 -8.28 6.71
CA ILE A 19 -22.14 -9.07 7.93
C ILE A 19 -20.73 -9.38 8.40
N GLU A 20 -20.24 -8.65 9.41
CA GLU A 20 -18.89 -8.87 9.96
C GLU A 20 -18.92 -9.88 11.12
N VAL A 21 -18.04 -10.85 11.06
CA VAL A 21 -17.83 -11.85 12.11
C VAL A 21 -16.36 -11.85 12.51
N GLN A 22 -16.10 -11.41 13.74
CA GLN A 22 -14.77 -11.53 14.35
C GLN A 22 -14.52 -12.97 14.78
N ARG A 23 -13.34 -13.49 14.48
CA ARG A 23 -12.93 -14.84 14.85
C ARG A 23 -11.80 -14.81 15.86
N SER A 24 -11.90 -15.59 16.92
CA SER A 24 -10.78 -15.90 17.80
C SER A 24 -9.76 -16.78 17.06
N SER A 25 -8.53 -16.80 17.54
CA SER A 25 -7.35 -17.44 16.92
C SER A 25 -7.39 -18.97 16.71
N SER A 26 -8.56 -19.60 16.63
CA SER A 26 -8.68 -20.97 16.17
C SER A 26 -8.16 -21.06 14.73
N SER A 27 -7.37 -22.07 14.46
CA SER A 27 -6.71 -22.34 13.18
C SER A 27 -7.61 -21.98 11.98
N ILE A 28 -7.16 -21.06 11.14
CA ILE A 28 -7.83 -20.66 9.89
C ILE A 28 -8.21 -21.90 9.07
N SER A 29 -7.32 -22.90 9.00
CA SER A 29 -7.54 -24.15 8.27
C SER A 29 -8.80 -24.91 8.73
N LYS A 30 -8.94 -25.15 10.04
CA LYS A 30 -10.11 -25.88 10.59
C LYS A 30 -11.41 -25.13 10.31
N PHE A 31 -11.38 -23.82 10.41
CA PHE A 31 -12.54 -22.99 10.13
C PHE A 31 -12.93 -23.06 8.65
N LEU A 32 -11.98 -22.92 7.72
CA LEU A 32 -12.25 -22.99 6.29
C LEU A 32 -12.74 -24.36 5.86
N SER A 33 -12.19 -25.44 6.40
CA SER A 33 -12.67 -26.80 6.12
C SER A 33 -14.14 -27.02 6.50
N SER A 34 -14.67 -26.30 7.48
CA SER A 34 -16.09 -26.36 7.84
C SER A 34 -16.95 -25.36 7.08
N LEU A 35 -16.42 -24.20 6.71
CA LEU A 35 -17.16 -23.11 6.05
C LEU A 35 -17.35 -23.37 4.56
N VAL A 36 -16.27 -23.64 3.85
CA VAL A 36 -16.25 -23.65 2.37
C VAL A 36 -17.24 -24.65 1.77
N PRO A 37 -17.34 -25.90 2.27
CA PRO A 37 -18.35 -26.85 1.77
C PRO A 37 -19.80 -26.36 1.94
N ASN A 38 -20.04 -25.57 2.99
CA ASN A 38 -21.39 -25.11 3.37
C ASN A 38 -21.76 -23.72 2.80
N LEU A 39 -20.94 -23.14 1.94
CA LEU A 39 -21.29 -21.88 1.27
C LEU A 39 -22.50 -22.10 0.34
N ALA A 40 -23.48 -21.22 0.46
CA ALA A 40 -24.63 -21.23 -0.44
C ALA A 40 -24.23 -20.83 -1.87
N PRO A 41 -24.93 -21.33 -2.91
CA PRO A 41 -24.82 -20.78 -4.26
C PRO A 41 -25.02 -19.25 -4.25
N ASP A 42 -24.39 -18.55 -5.17
CA ASP A 42 -24.42 -17.08 -5.27
C ASP A 42 -23.91 -16.34 -4.01
N SER A 43 -23.22 -17.02 -3.10
CA SER A 43 -22.70 -16.38 -1.87
C SER A 43 -21.43 -15.56 -2.15
N ALA A 44 -21.28 -14.44 -1.43
CA ALA A 44 -20.09 -13.59 -1.43
C ALA A 44 -19.46 -13.57 -0.03
N THR A 45 -18.24 -14.08 0.10
CA THR A 45 -17.53 -14.14 1.38
C THR A 45 -16.15 -13.50 1.27
N ILE A 46 -15.82 -12.59 2.17
CA ILE A 46 -14.47 -12.01 2.28
C ILE A 46 -13.75 -12.63 3.47
N LEU A 47 -12.60 -13.23 3.23
CA LEU A 47 -11.68 -13.69 4.27
C LEU A 47 -10.61 -12.63 4.49
N VAL A 48 -10.61 -12.07 5.68
CA VAL A 48 -9.65 -11.05 6.10
C VAL A 48 -8.68 -11.67 7.09
N ALA A 49 -7.43 -11.79 6.70
CA ALA A 49 -6.39 -12.31 7.56
C ALA A 49 -5.05 -11.66 7.24
N GLY A 50 -4.21 -11.47 8.25
CA GLY A 50 -2.93 -10.77 8.10
C GLY A 50 -2.04 -11.33 7.00
N VAL A 51 -1.16 -10.49 6.48
CA VAL A 51 -0.20 -10.89 5.45
C VAL A 51 0.63 -12.07 5.95
N GLY A 52 0.69 -13.14 5.17
CA GLY A 52 1.44 -14.35 5.53
C GLY A 52 0.70 -15.34 6.45
N SER A 53 -0.55 -15.10 6.79
CA SER A 53 -1.38 -16.02 7.58
C SER A 53 -1.73 -17.33 6.87
N GLY A 54 -1.46 -17.43 5.55
CA GLY A 54 -1.73 -18.62 4.75
C GLY A 54 -3.17 -18.73 4.25
N ASN A 55 -3.99 -17.68 4.38
CA ASN A 55 -5.40 -17.69 3.96
C ASN A 55 -5.58 -18.18 2.52
N THR A 56 -4.79 -17.69 1.56
CA THR A 56 -4.81 -18.13 0.15
C THR A 56 -4.52 -19.62 0.03
N THR A 57 -3.47 -20.10 0.68
CA THR A 57 -3.06 -21.50 0.62
C THR A 57 -4.13 -22.41 1.21
N TRP A 58 -4.66 -22.08 2.39
CA TRP A 58 -5.68 -22.89 3.05
C TRP A 58 -7.02 -22.88 2.34
N THR A 59 -7.45 -21.73 1.79
CA THR A 59 -8.69 -21.64 0.99
C THR A 59 -8.59 -22.51 -0.24
N LEU A 60 -7.48 -22.40 -0.97
CA LEU A 60 -7.26 -23.19 -2.18
C LEU A 60 -7.18 -24.69 -1.86
N HIS A 61 -6.45 -25.09 -0.80
CA HIS A 61 -6.39 -26.45 -0.33
C HIS A 61 -7.79 -27.03 -0.06
N THR A 62 -8.60 -26.31 0.70
CA THR A 62 -9.96 -26.77 1.06
C THR A 62 -10.82 -26.97 -0.19
N VAL A 63 -10.76 -26.05 -1.14
CA VAL A 63 -11.57 -26.13 -2.37
C VAL A 63 -11.06 -27.25 -3.28
N ILE A 64 -9.74 -27.48 -3.39
CA ILE A 64 -9.19 -28.59 -4.16
C ILE A 64 -9.56 -29.95 -3.52
N ASP A 65 -9.58 -30.04 -2.19
CA ASP A 65 -10.01 -31.25 -1.50
C ASP A 65 -11.48 -31.58 -1.82
N LEU A 66 -12.35 -30.58 -2.00
CA LEU A 66 -13.71 -30.80 -2.50
C LEU A 66 -13.71 -31.32 -3.94
N CYS A 67 -12.88 -30.78 -4.83
CA CYS A 67 -12.75 -31.29 -6.20
C CYS A 67 -12.24 -32.74 -6.27
N LEU A 68 -11.40 -33.15 -5.32
CA LEU A 68 -10.93 -34.53 -5.21
C LEU A 68 -12.02 -35.50 -4.72
N GLN A 69 -12.98 -35.00 -3.94
CA GLN A 69 -14.13 -35.76 -3.45
C GLN A 69 -15.26 -35.82 -4.49
N ASP A 70 -15.45 -34.78 -5.24
CA ASP A 70 -16.45 -34.64 -6.30
C ASP A 70 -15.84 -33.99 -7.55
N SER A 71 -15.59 -34.83 -8.56
CA SER A 71 -14.96 -34.42 -9.82
C SER A 71 -15.83 -33.49 -10.68
N SER A 72 -17.09 -33.26 -10.34
CA SER A 72 -17.96 -32.30 -11.01
C SER A 72 -17.67 -30.86 -10.57
N ILE A 73 -17.00 -30.66 -9.41
CA ILE A 73 -16.70 -29.34 -8.89
C ILE A 73 -15.55 -28.70 -9.68
N SER A 74 -15.76 -27.49 -10.15
CA SER A 74 -14.80 -26.67 -10.87
C SER A 74 -14.46 -25.37 -10.13
N VAL A 75 -13.20 -24.94 -10.25
CA VAL A 75 -12.64 -23.79 -9.50
C VAL A 75 -11.94 -22.83 -10.44
N CYS A 76 -12.16 -21.54 -10.24
CA CYS A 76 -11.36 -20.49 -10.87
C CYS A 76 -10.61 -19.69 -9.79
N PHE A 77 -9.29 -19.81 -9.78
CA PHE A 77 -8.40 -19.00 -8.94
C PHE A 77 -7.93 -17.78 -9.73
N VAL A 78 -8.18 -16.59 -9.19
CA VAL A 78 -7.85 -15.31 -9.82
C VAL A 78 -6.93 -14.50 -8.92
N SER A 79 -5.81 -14.04 -9.44
CA SER A 79 -4.87 -13.19 -8.70
C SER A 79 -4.46 -11.94 -9.49
N SER A 80 -3.83 -11.01 -8.80
CA SER A 80 -3.39 -9.75 -9.43
C SER A 80 -2.12 -9.90 -10.29
N ARG A 81 -1.31 -10.94 -10.08
CA ARG A 81 0.04 -11.04 -10.68
C ARG A 81 0.38 -12.44 -11.19
N CYS A 82 1.08 -12.48 -12.33
CA CYS A 82 1.56 -13.75 -12.91
C CYS A 82 2.51 -14.53 -11.97
N ALA A 83 3.33 -13.82 -11.18
CA ALA A 83 4.25 -14.47 -10.25
C ALA A 83 3.51 -15.30 -9.17
N ILE A 84 2.38 -14.78 -8.67
CA ILE A 84 1.53 -15.52 -7.74
C ILE A 84 0.98 -16.76 -8.43
N ASN A 85 0.48 -16.59 -9.65
CA ASN A 85 -0.09 -17.72 -10.40
C ASN A 85 0.93 -18.82 -10.66
N SER A 86 2.18 -18.50 -11.02
CA SER A 86 3.24 -19.51 -11.20
C SER A 86 3.49 -20.30 -9.91
N GLN A 87 3.61 -19.60 -8.78
CA GLN A 87 3.76 -20.28 -7.48
C GLN A 87 2.54 -21.15 -7.10
N MET A 88 1.33 -20.67 -7.40
CA MET A 88 0.11 -21.43 -7.13
C MET A 88 -0.01 -22.66 -8.02
N LYS A 89 0.40 -22.61 -9.28
CA LYS A 89 0.39 -23.76 -10.20
C LYS A 89 1.17 -24.95 -9.63
N HIS A 90 2.37 -24.71 -9.13
CA HIS A 90 3.15 -25.77 -8.49
C HIS A 90 2.48 -26.32 -7.22
N LYS A 91 1.86 -25.48 -6.40
CA LYS A 91 1.14 -25.93 -5.20
C LYS A 91 -0.10 -26.74 -5.56
N ILE A 92 -0.86 -26.31 -6.57
CA ILE A 92 -2.06 -27.00 -7.07
C ILE A 92 -1.68 -28.36 -7.64
N ALA A 93 -0.67 -28.41 -8.51
CA ALA A 93 -0.20 -29.66 -9.11
C ALA A 93 0.27 -30.66 -8.05
N ARG A 94 0.99 -30.18 -7.02
CA ARG A 94 1.41 -31.02 -5.88
C ARG A 94 0.23 -31.63 -5.16
N GLN A 95 -0.80 -30.85 -4.86
CA GLN A 95 -1.98 -31.33 -4.16
C GLN A 95 -2.78 -32.32 -5.04
N LEU A 96 -2.87 -32.06 -6.33
CA LEU A 96 -3.51 -32.96 -7.30
C LEU A 96 -2.65 -34.16 -7.69
N LYS A 97 -1.40 -34.26 -7.18
CA LYS A 97 -0.41 -35.31 -7.51
C LYS A 97 -0.10 -35.42 -9.00
N CYS A 98 -0.09 -34.28 -9.72
CA CYS A 98 0.22 -34.18 -11.13
C CYS A 98 1.42 -33.23 -11.40
N GLU A 99 2.40 -33.18 -10.50
CA GLU A 99 3.58 -32.30 -10.64
C GLU A 99 4.37 -32.59 -11.91
N HIS A 100 4.50 -33.87 -12.29
CA HIS A 100 5.20 -34.29 -13.50
C HIS A 100 4.62 -33.69 -14.80
N ASP A 101 3.32 -33.34 -14.79
CA ASP A 101 2.70 -32.70 -15.94
C ASP A 101 3.23 -31.29 -16.17
N LEU A 102 3.85 -30.67 -15.15
CA LEU A 102 4.46 -29.35 -15.26
C LEU A 102 5.91 -29.36 -15.75
N ASP A 103 6.60 -30.49 -15.69
CA ASP A 103 8.03 -30.60 -16.03
C ASP A 103 8.30 -30.34 -17.52
N CYS A 104 7.29 -30.49 -18.37
CA CYS A 104 7.38 -30.19 -19.79
C CYS A 104 7.30 -28.68 -20.13
N TYR A 105 6.94 -27.82 -19.17
CA TYR A 105 6.78 -26.40 -19.38
C TYR A 105 8.01 -25.61 -18.91
N ASN A 106 8.54 -24.75 -19.77
CA ASN A 106 9.38 -23.66 -19.34
C ASN A 106 8.53 -22.56 -18.66
N GLU A 107 9.17 -21.54 -18.08
CA GLU A 107 8.47 -20.45 -17.38
C GLU A 107 7.41 -19.75 -18.25
N ILE A 108 7.68 -19.54 -19.54
CA ILE A 108 6.72 -18.93 -20.48
C ILE A 108 5.52 -19.86 -20.68
N GLY A 109 5.75 -21.14 -20.93
CA GLY A 109 4.72 -22.14 -21.08
C GLY A 109 3.90 -22.29 -19.80
N LEU A 110 4.57 -22.31 -18.64
CA LEU A 110 3.90 -22.34 -17.34
C LEU A 110 3.00 -21.10 -17.12
N GLN A 111 3.45 -19.91 -17.53
CA GLN A 111 2.60 -18.71 -17.45
C GLN A 111 1.37 -18.80 -18.37
N GLN A 112 1.50 -19.40 -19.53
CA GLN A 112 0.42 -19.59 -20.51
C GLN A 112 -0.57 -20.69 -20.10
N LEU A 113 -0.16 -21.66 -19.29
CA LEU A 113 -1.02 -22.73 -18.78
C LEU A 113 -2.13 -22.14 -17.90
N LYS A 114 -3.37 -22.16 -18.37
CA LYS A 114 -4.51 -21.55 -17.66
C LYS A 114 -5.28 -22.52 -16.77
N GLN A 115 -5.01 -23.81 -16.86
CA GLN A 115 -5.76 -24.84 -16.13
C GLN A 115 -4.88 -25.99 -15.68
N ILE A 116 -5.11 -26.49 -14.47
CA ILE A 116 -4.50 -27.71 -13.92
C ILE A 116 -5.63 -28.52 -13.29
N GLY A 117 -5.95 -29.68 -13.89
CA GLY A 117 -7.10 -30.47 -13.48
C GLY A 117 -8.41 -29.65 -13.45
N PRO A 118 -9.16 -29.65 -12.35
CA PRO A 118 -10.40 -28.91 -12.21
C PRO A 118 -10.19 -27.40 -11.90
N VAL A 119 -8.93 -26.94 -11.79
CA VAL A 119 -8.60 -25.57 -11.37
C VAL A 119 -8.16 -24.72 -12.53
N THR A 120 -8.94 -23.73 -12.89
CA THR A 120 -8.58 -22.64 -13.82
C THR A 120 -7.81 -21.56 -13.04
N ILE A 121 -6.69 -21.06 -13.59
CA ILE A 121 -5.80 -20.11 -12.92
C ILE A 121 -5.60 -18.90 -13.81
N LEU A 122 -6.10 -17.74 -13.39
CA LEU A 122 -6.14 -16.52 -14.18
C LEU A 122 -5.52 -15.35 -13.42
N THR A 123 -5.06 -14.36 -14.18
CA THR A 123 -4.91 -13.00 -13.63
C THR A 123 -6.23 -12.24 -13.78
N TYR A 124 -6.43 -11.14 -13.03
CA TYR A 124 -7.58 -10.24 -13.24
C TYR A 124 -7.66 -9.75 -14.69
N HIS A 125 -6.52 -9.51 -15.33
CA HIS A 125 -6.49 -9.13 -16.74
C HIS A 125 -7.01 -10.24 -17.68
N ALA A 126 -6.53 -11.48 -17.46
CA ALA A 126 -6.98 -12.61 -18.27
C ALA A 126 -8.47 -12.90 -18.07
N LEU A 127 -8.96 -12.81 -16.82
CA LEU A 127 -10.37 -12.94 -16.51
C LEU A 127 -11.21 -11.86 -17.23
N TYR A 128 -10.77 -10.60 -17.18
CA TYR A 128 -11.46 -9.52 -17.89
C TYR A 128 -11.54 -9.77 -19.40
N SER A 129 -10.45 -10.22 -20.05
CA SER A 129 -10.47 -10.57 -21.47
C SER A 129 -11.45 -11.70 -21.77
N MET A 130 -11.44 -12.78 -20.98
CA MET A 130 -12.37 -13.91 -21.17
C MET A 130 -13.83 -13.49 -20.98
N ILE A 131 -14.15 -12.64 -20.01
CA ILE A 131 -15.50 -12.07 -19.84
C ILE A 131 -15.91 -11.27 -21.07
N ARG A 132 -15.02 -10.42 -21.60
CA ARG A 132 -15.28 -9.59 -22.78
C ARG A 132 -15.49 -10.41 -24.06
N GLU A 133 -14.81 -11.54 -24.17
CA GLU A 133 -14.90 -12.48 -25.29
C GLU A 133 -16.13 -13.41 -25.16
N GLY A 134 -16.81 -13.41 -24.02
CA GLY A 134 -17.96 -14.29 -23.75
C GLY A 134 -17.55 -15.76 -23.64
N ASP A 135 -16.37 -16.04 -23.05
CA ASP A 135 -15.80 -17.38 -22.94
C ASP A 135 -16.69 -18.27 -22.06
N SER A 136 -17.28 -19.30 -22.67
CA SER A 136 -18.22 -20.22 -22.00
C SER A 136 -17.59 -21.05 -20.86
N ARG A 137 -16.28 -21.23 -20.86
CA ARG A 137 -15.56 -21.99 -19.81
C ARG A 137 -15.71 -21.41 -18.41
N LEU A 138 -16.13 -20.13 -18.31
CA LEU A 138 -16.35 -19.47 -17.03
C LEU A 138 -17.80 -19.67 -16.50
N GLN A 139 -18.73 -20.18 -17.31
CA GLN A 139 -20.14 -20.25 -16.95
C GLN A 139 -20.46 -21.36 -15.94
N ASP A 140 -19.71 -22.47 -15.99
CA ASP A 140 -19.93 -23.65 -15.17
C ASP A 140 -18.96 -23.77 -13.99
N VAL A 141 -18.39 -22.63 -13.53
CA VAL A 141 -17.47 -22.60 -12.41
C VAL A 141 -18.24 -22.53 -11.09
N ASP A 142 -18.00 -23.47 -10.19
CA ASP A 142 -18.67 -23.54 -8.88
C ASP A 142 -18.07 -22.57 -7.84
N PHE A 143 -16.74 -22.39 -7.88
CA PHE A 143 -16.02 -21.55 -6.95
C PHE A 143 -15.10 -20.56 -7.66
N PHE A 144 -15.28 -19.29 -7.38
CA PHE A 144 -14.28 -18.27 -7.68
C PHE A 144 -13.52 -17.86 -6.42
N ILE A 145 -12.19 -17.92 -6.49
CA ILE A 145 -11.30 -17.45 -5.42
C ILE A 145 -10.55 -16.23 -5.97
N PHE A 146 -10.85 -15.06 -5.44
CA PHE A 146 -10.24 -13.79 -5.82
C PHE A 146 -9.16 -13.40 -4.80
N ASP A 147 -7.91 -13.68 -5.13
CA ASP A 147 -6.77 -13.39 -4.26
C ASP A 147 -6.34 -11.94 -4.35
N GLU A 148 -6.04 -11.33 -3.21
CA GLU A 148 -5.67 -9.91 -3.07
C GLU A 148 -6.66 -8.97 -3.77
N VAL A 149 -7.97 -9.16 -3.52
CA VAL A 149 -9.04 -8.41 -4.22
C VAL A 149 -8.93 -6.90 -4.09
N HIS A 150 -8.32 -6.39 -3.00
CA HIS A 150 -8.05 -4.97 -2.82
C HIS A 150 -7.14 -4.39 -3.92
N SER A 151 -6.37 -5.24 -4.61
CA SER A 151 -5.53 -4.81 -5.74
C SER A 151 -6.33 -4.19 -6.89
N LEU A 152 -7.62 -4.54 -7.04
CA LEU A 152 -8.49 -3.90 -8.03
C LEU A 152 -8.63 -2.38 -7.79
N VAL A 153 -8.56 -1.93 -6.54
CA VAL A 153 -8.56 -0.50 -6.20
C VAL A 153 -7.17 0.10 -6.28
N GLN A 154 -6.15 -0.62 -5.80
CA GLN A 154 -4.77 -0.14 -5.85
C GLN A 154 -4.26 0.01 -7.27
N ASP A 155 -4.50 -0.99 -8.12
CA ASP A 155 -4.07 -1.00 -9.51
C ASP A 155 -4.94 -0.10 -10.40
N ALA A 156 -6.07 0.39 -9.91
CA ALA A 156 -7.02 1.20 -10.70
C ALA A 156 -6.40 2.48 -11.28
N THR A 157 -5.35 3.00 -10.66
CA THR A 157 -4.65 4.20 -11.12
C THR A 157 -3.74 3.96 -12.33
N PHE A 158 -3.51 2.70 -12.72
CA PHE A 158 -2.73 2.34 -13.91
C PHE A 158 -3.35 1.18 -14.73
N VAL A 159 -4.46 0.60 -14.27
CA VAL A 159 -5.23 -0.43 -14.97
C VAL A 159 -6.67 0.04 -15.13
N SER A 160 -7.02 0.49 -16.33
CA SER A 160 -8.29 1.19 -16.58
C SER A 160 -9.55 0.32 -16.43
N PHE A 161 -9.46 -0.99 -16.63
CA PHE A 161 -10.62 -1.89 -16.64
C PHE A 161 -11.07 -2.40 -15.26
N THR A 162 -10.34 -2.14 -14.19
CA THR A 162 -10.61 -2.76 -12.86
C THR A 162 -12.02 -2.47 -12.35
N GLY A 163 -12.52 -1.26 -12.58
CA GLY A 163 -13.88 -0.88 -12.19
C GLY A 163 -14.95 -1.60 -13.02
N GLU A 164 -14.72 -1.78 -14.32
CA GLU A 164 -15.63 -2.54 -15.18
C GLU A 164 -15.64 -4.01 -14.78
N LEU A 165 -14.47 -4.60 -14.58
CA LEU A 165 -14.33 -5.97 -14.10
C LEU A 165 -15.10 -6.19 -12.80
N LEU A 166 -14.85 -5.37 -11.78
CA LEU A 166 -15.52 -5.53 -10.48
C LEU A 166 -17.05 -5.48 -10.58
N ARG A 167 -17.58 -4.59 -11.42
CA ARG A 167 -19.03 -4.47 -11.65
C ARG A 167 -19.60 -5.69 -12.35
N ASP A 168 -18.83 -6.29 -13.25
CA ASP A 168 -19.31 -7.37 -14.10
C ASP A 168 -19.19 -8.75 -13.42
N LEU A 169 -18.30 -8.93 -12.41
CA LEU A 169 -18.09 -10.19 -11.70
C LEU A 169 -19.40 -10.86 -11.22
N PRO A 170 -20.27 -10.20 -10.42
CA PRO A 170 -21.48 -10.85 -9.92
C PRO A 170 -22.51 -11.15 -11.01
N ARG A 171 -22.46 -10.41 -12.11
CA ARG A 171 -23.39 -10.59 -13.24
C ARG A 171 -23.08 -11.83 -14.06
N PHE A 172 -21.77 -12.08 -14.27
CA PHE A 172 -21.32 -13.24 -15.06
C PHE A 172 -21.28 -14.51 -14.23
N PHE A 173 -21.15 -14.41 -12.90
CA PHE A 173 -20.94 -15.55 -12.00
C PHE A 173 -22.01 -15.62 -10.92
N SER A 174 -23.26 -15.36 -11.28
CA SER A 174 -24.39 -15.27 -10.34
C SER A 174 -24.73 -16.61 -9.64
N SER A 175 -24.33 -17.74 -10.22
CA SER A 175 -24.53 -19.07 -9.59
C SER A 175 -23.34 -19.54 -8.77
N ALA A 176 -22.16 -18.95 -8.98
CA ALA A 176 -20.93 -19.37 -8.35
C ALA A 176 -20.77 -18.84 -6.91
N LYS A 177 -20.07 -19.58 -6.07
CA LYS A 177 -19.62 -19.16 -4.75
C LYS A 177 -18.38 -18.29 -4.90
N ARG A 178 -18.43 -17.04 -4.44
CA ARG A 178 -17.34 -16.07 -4.58
C ARG A 178 -16.62 -15.87 -3.26
N ILE A 179 -15.35 -16.26 -3.22
CA ILE A 179 -14.48 -16.13 -2.04
C ILE A 179 -13.43 -15.06 -2.35
N TYR A 180 -13.51 -13.95 -1.65
CA TYR A 180 -12.58 -12.82 -1.77
C TYR A 180 -11.54 -12.90 -0.65
N LEU A 181 -10.26 -12.80 -0.97
CA LEU A 181 -9.16 -12.83 -0.01
C LEU A 181 -8.48 -11.47 0.04
N SER A 182 -8.25 -10.96 1.24
CA SER A 182 -7.51 -9.71 1.43
C SER A 182 -7.00 -9.58 2.86
N ALA A 183 -5.78 -9.08 3.02
CA ALA A 183 -5.28 -8.64 4.32
C ALA A 183 -5.78 -7.23 4.69
N THR A 184 -6.17 -6.44 3.69
CA THR A 184 -6.55 -5.04 3.81
C THR A 184 -7.79 -4.75 2.94
N PRO A 185 -8.99 -5.23 3.32
CA PRO A 185 -10.20 -5.15 2.50
C PRO A 185 -10.83 -3.76 2.45
N GLU A 186 -10.45 -2.84 3.34
CA GLU A 186 -11.09 -1.53 3.52
C GLU A 186 -11.25 -0.76 2.20
N PRO A 187 -10.25 -0.73 1.29
CA PRO A 187 -10.39 0.00 0.02
C PRO A 187 -11.47 -0.55 -0.90
N ILE A 188 -11.75 -1.86 -0.85
CA ILE A 188 -12.63 -2.55 -1.81
C ILE A 188 -14.01 -2.88 -1.24
N LEU A 189 -14.14 -3.02 0.08
CA LEU A 189 -15.34 -3.57 0.74
C LEU A 189 -16.63 -2.83 0.36
N ALA A 190 -16.62 -1.49 0.42
CA ALA A 190 -17.78 -0.69 0.05
C ALA A 190 -18.16 -0.80 -1.44
N HIS A 191 -17.20 -1.11 -2.30
CA HIS A 191 -17.43 -1.30 -3.73
C HIS A 191 -18.03 -2.69 -4.01
N LEU A 192 -17.54 -3.72 -3.33
CA LEU A 192 -18.15 -5.06 -3.38
C LEU A 192 -19.61 -5.01 -2.91
N ALA A 193 -19.89 -4.33 -1.79
CA ALA A 193 -21.26 -4.17 -1.28
C ALA A 193 -22.23 -3.46 -2.25
N LYS A 194 -21.70 -2.72 -3.23
CA LYS A 194 -22.52 -2.07 -4.27
C LYS A 194 -22.78 -2.96 -5.49
N VAL A 195 -21.91 -3.91 -5.75
CA VAL A 195 -21.98 -4.71 -6.98
C VAL A 195 -22.49 -6.12 -6.73
N GLU A 196 -22.28 -6.66 -5.54
CA GLU A 196 -22.78 -7.99 -5.17
C GLU A 196 -24.31 -8.02 -5.09
N SER A 197 -24.89 -9.16 -5.49
CA SER A 197 -26.33 -9.43 -5.46
C SER A 197 -26.83 -9.89 -4.10
N GLN A 198 -25.91 -10.46 -3.28
CA GLN A 198 -26.18 -11.04 -1.96
C GLN A 198 -25.41 -10.31 -0.86
N PRO A 199 -25.85 -10.44 0.41
CA PRO A 199 -25.09 -9.92 1.54
C PRO A 199 -23.66 -10.44 1.55
N ILE A 200 -22.71 -9.57 1.91
CA ILE A 200 -21.31 -9.94 1.98
C ILE A 200 -20.95 -10.38 3.39
N HIS A 201 -20.49 -11.60 3.53
CA HIS A 201 -19.97 -12.13 4.79
C HIS A 201 -18.48 -11.80 4.92
N VAL A 202 -18.13 -10.93 5.87
CA VAL A 202 -16.73 -10.56 6.15
C VAL A 202 -16.26 -11.32 7.38
N LEU A 203 -15.31 -12.22 7.19
CA LEU A 203 -14.74 -13.05 8.23
C LEU A 203 -13.35 -12.54 8.59
N ARG A 204 -13.23 -11.86 9.73
CA ARG A 204 -11.98 -11.28 10.19
C ARG A 204 -11.25 -12.17 11.16
N PHE A 205 -10.02 -12.52 10.81
CA PHE A 205 -9.04 -13.13 11.70
C PHE A 205 -8.09 -12.06 12.23
N PRO A 206 -7.66 -12.12 13.48
CA PRO A 206 -6.75 -11.13 14.05
C PRO A 206 -5.47 -11.00 13.22
N SER A 207 -5.13 -9.78 12.87
CA SER A 207 -3.85 -9.44 12.22
C SER A 207 -2.99 -8.70 13.23
N HIS A 208 -1.80 -9.24 13.49
CA HIS A 208 -0.88 -8.68 14.47
C HIS A 208 0.55 -8.93 14.02
N TYR A 209 1.36 -7.88 14.00
CA TYR A 209 2.72 -7.92 13.49
C TYR A 209 3.76 -7.50 14.57
N PRO A 210 3.84 -8.21 15.70
CA PRO A 210 4.67 -7.80 16.85
C PRO A 210 6.16 -7.80 16.56
N GLN A 211 6.59 -8.53 15.52
CA GLN A 211 8.00 -8.60 15.12
C GLN A 211 8.43 -7.43 14.24
N TRP A 212 7.50 -6.60 13.77
CA TRP A 212 7.81 -5.42 12.98
C TRP A 212 8.11 -4.24 13.90
N LYS A 213 9.20 -3.54 13.62
CA LYS A 213 9.64 -2.36 14.33
C LYS A 213 9.52 -1.14 13.42
N PRO A 214 8.42 -0.36 13.52
CA PRO A 214 8.29 0.87 12.75
C PRO A 214 9.34 1.89 13.17
N ILE A 215 10.05 2.44 12.19
CA ILE A 215 11.10 3.45 12.37
C ILE A 215 10.78 4.58 11.40
N PHE A 216 10.59 5.78 11.92
CA PHE A 216 10.20 6.93 11.11
C PHE A 216 11.42 7.77 10.73
N TYR A 217 11.41 8.35 9.52
CA TYR A 217 12.49 9.23 9.06
C TYR A 217 11.91 10.42 8.28
N ALA A 218 12.43 11.61 8.55
CA ALA A 218 12.01 12.85 7.88
C ALA A 218 12.92 13.23 6.70
N ASP A 219 14.16 12.72 6.68
CA ASP A 219 15.16 13.04 5.68
C ASP A 219 15.75 11.79 5.03
N GLU A 220 15.74 11.77 3.68
CA GLU A 220 16.32 10.68 2.90
C GLU A 220 17.83 10.54 3.15
N SER A 221 18.55 11.64 3.40
CA SER A 221 20.00 11.59 3.65
C SER A 221 20.32 10.83 4.94
N ILE A 222 19.51 11.00 5.96
CA ILE A 222 19.64 10.26 7.24
C ILE A 222 19.37 8.77 7.02
N LEU A 223 18.32 8.45 6.26
CA LEU A 223 18.03 7.06 5.89
C LEU A 223 19.20 6.42 5.14
N LEU A 224 19.76 7.11 4.13
CA LEU A 224 20.90 6.59 3.36
C LEU A 224 22.13 6.35 4.23
N GLN A 225 22.48 7.30 5.11
CA GLN A 225 23.58 7.13 6.06
C GLN A 225 23.35 5.92 6.97
N HIS A 226 22.12 5.76 7.48
CA HIS A 226 21.76 4.61 8.29
C HIS A 226 21.90 3.30 7.51
N LEU A 227 21.39 3.22 6.28
CA LEU A 227 21.51 2.03 5.43
C LEU A 227 22.97 1.67 5.12
N HIS A 228 23.85 2.65 4.93
CA HIS A 228 25.30 2.39 4.82
C HIS A 228 25.92 1.80 6.09
N SER A 229 25.34 2.10 7.26
CA SER A 229 25.85 1.66 8.56
C SER A 229 25.31 0.31 9.05
N ILE A 230 24.29 -0.27 8.41
CA ILE A 230 23.77 -1.60 8.80
C ILE A 230 24.87 -2.67 8.70
N PRO A 231 24.79 -3.78 9.46
CA PRO A 231 25.76 -4.87 9.39
C PRO A 231 25.91 -5.42 7.96
N LYS A 232 27.15 -5.79 7.56
CA LYS A 232 27.39 -6.34 6.22
C LYS A 232 26.66 -7.66 5.95
N THR A 233 26.26 -8.36 7.01
CA THR A 233 25.47 -9.59 6.97
C THR A 233 23.98 -9.36 6.75
N GLU A 234 23.51 -8.11 6.82
CA GLU A 234 22.11 -7.76 6.68
C GLU A 234 21.83 -7.15 5.32
N LYS A 235 20.61 -7.40 4.83
CA LYS A 235 20.10 -6.90 3.56
C LYS A 235 18.92 -5.96 3.78
N ALA A 236 18.76 -5.03 2.82
CA ALA A 236 17.66 -4.09 2.77
C ALA A 236 16.87 -4.19 1.46
N LEU A 237 15.55 -4.18 1.55
CA LEU A 237 14.63 -3.98 0.43
C LEU A 237 14.06 -2.57 0.52
N ILE A 238 14.30 -1.78 -0.52
CA ILE A 238 13.92 -0.37 -0.57
C ILE A 238 12.87 -0.19 -1.67
N PHE A 239 11.64 0.09 -1.28
CA PHE A 239 10.60 0.45 -2.23
C PHE A 239 10.77 1.88 -2.69
N VAL A 240 10.59 2.10 -3.99
CA VAL A 240 10.77 3.40 -4.64
C VAL A 240 9.55 3.75 -5.50
N PRO A 241 9.16 5.04 -5.57
CA PRO A 241 7.96 5.46 -6.29
C PRO A 241 8.10 5.38 -7.81
N SER A 242 9.32 5.35 -8.35
CA SER A 242 9.57 5.31 -9.79
C SER A 242 10.89 4.63 -10.13
N ILE A 243 11.02 4.18 -11.38
CA ILE A 243 12.27 3.61 -11.91
C ILE A 243 13.41 4.62 -11.87
N SER A 244 13.13 5.90 -12.17
CA SER A 244 14.13 6.98 -12.14
C SER A 244 14.66 7.21 -10.72
N ALA A 245 13.78 7.26 -9.72
CA ALA A 245 14.17 7.33 -8.32
C ALA A 245 15.00 6.12 -7.90
N GLY A 246 14.58 4.92 -8.31
CA GLY A 246 15.31 3.68 -8.04
C GLY A 246 16.72 3.69 -8.64
N ARG A 247 16.91 4.14 -9.88
CA ARG A 247 18.23 4.26 -10.50
C ARG A 247 19.12 5.27 -9.78
N SER A 248 18.57 6.45 -9.46
CA SER A 248 19.29 7.50 -8.74
C SER A 248 19.74 7.05 -7.35
N LEU A 249 18.89 6.32 -6.63
CA LEU A 249 19.22 5.85 -5.28
C LEU A 249 20.16 4.65 -5.31
N SER A 250 19.93 3.67 -6.20
CA SER A 250 20.78 2.48 -6.28
C SER A 250 22.22 2.80 -6.67
N SER A 251 22.46 3.83 -7.47
CA SER A 251 23.82 4.28 -7.82
C SER A 251 24.63 4.80 -6.64
N LYS A 252 24.01 5.04 -5.49
CA LYS A 252 24.70 5.48 -4.26
C LYS A 252 25.22 4.30 -3.41
N PHE A 253 25.02 3.05 -3.84
CA PHE A 253 25.41 1.85 -3.09
C PHE A 253 26.21 0.87 -3.95
N ASP A 254 27.32 0.36 -3.42
CA ASP A 254 28.23 -0.53 -4.17
C ASP A 254 27.62 -1.91 -4.48
N SER A 255 26.76 -2.44 -3.64
CA SER A 255 26.15 -3.77 -3.82
C SER A 255 24.64 -3.64 -3.95
N ALA A 256 24.21 -2.90 -4.97
CA ALA A 256 22.80 -2.62 -5.21
C ALA A 256 22.27 -3.28 -6.49
N GLN A 257 20.98 -3.59 -6.47
CA GLN A 257 20.22 -3.97 -7.65
C GLN A 257 18.89 -3.23 -7.69
N LEU A 258 18.38 -3.00 -8.90
CA LEU A 258 17.06 -2.47 -9.13
C LEU A 258 16.19 -3.55 -9.80
N ILE A 259 15.06 -3.87 -9.18
CA ILE A 259 14.06 -4.81 -9.68
C ILE A 259 12.80 -4.05 -10.11
N THR A 260 12.44 -4.20 -11.37
CA THR A 260 11.28 -3.55 -11.99
C THR A 260 10.46 -4.58 -12.77
N ALA A 261 9.30 -4.19 -13.27
CA ALA A 261 8.51 -5.06 -14.16
C ALA A 261 9.30 -5.52 -15.40
N ARG A 262 10.26 -4.71 -15.87
CA ARG A 262 11.13 -5.05 -17.00
C ARG A 262 12.17 -6.10 -16.66
N THR A 263 12.55 -6.27 -15.40
CA THR A 263 13.54 -7.27 -14.97
C THR A 263 13.16 -8.68 -15.40
N LYS A 264 11.85 -8.99 -15.47
CA LYS A 264 11.33 -10.28 -15.96
C LYS A 264 11.69 -10.54 -17.41
N LEU A 265 11.75 -9.49 -18.23
CA LEU A 265 12.05 -9.56 -19.67
C LEU A 265 13.55 -9.41 -19.94
N GLU A 266 14.19 -8.48 -19.23
CA GLU A 266 15.60 -8.14 -19.44
C GLU A 266 16.56 -9.17 -18.83
N ASN A 267 16.16 -9.79 -17.70
CA ASN A 267 16.96 -10.81 -17.01
C ASN A 267 16.06 -11.91 -16.42
N PRO A 268 15.49 -12.80 -17.25
CA PRO A 268 14.58 -13.86 -16.82
C PRO A 268 15.21 -14.81 -15.81
N GLN A 269 16.50 -15.14 -15.96
CA GLN A 269 17.21 -16.05 -15.05
C GLN A 269 17.26 -15.49 -13.63
N LYS A 270 17.64 -14.23 -13.47
CA LYS A 270 17.66 -13.55 -12.17
C LYS A 270 16.27 -13.47 -11.54
N TRP A 271 15.23 -13.28 -12.36
CA TRP A 271 13.86 -13.29 -11.90
C TRP A 271 13.43 -14.67 -11.40
N GLN A 272 13.78 -15.75 -12.13
CA GLN A 272 13.51 -17.13 -11.72
C GLN A 272 14.26 -17.51 -10.45
N GLU A 273 15.53 -17.12 -10.33
CA GLU A 273 16.32 -17.31 -9.11
C GLU A 273 15.62 -16.67 -7.90
N LEU A 274 15.17 -15.42 -8.00
CA LEU A 274 14.42 -14.74 -6.94
C LEU A 274 13.14 -15.51 -6.56
N LEU A 275 12.39 -16.02 -7.54
CA LEU A 275 11.15 -16.75 -7.28
C LEU A 275 11.39 -18.13 -6.65
N SER A 276 12.47 -18.82 -7.04
CA SER A 276 12.79 -20.16 -6.56
C SER A 276 13.46 -20.14 -5.19
N THR A 277 14.44 -19.25 -4.97
CA THR A 277 15.15 -19.14 -3.70
C THR A 277 14.38 -18.33 -2.67
N GLN A 278 13.54 -17.41 -3.11
CA GLN A 278 12.87 -16.40 -2.25
C GLN A 278 13.88 -15.54 -1.48
N GLU A 279 15.10 -15.36 -2.00
CA GLU A 279 16.17 -14.59 -1.41
C GLU A 279 16.65 -13.49 -2.34
N LEU A 280 17.13 -12.40 -1.77
CA LEU A 280 17.68 -11.29 -2.52
C LEU A 280 19.16 -11.55 -2.84
N SER A 281 19.57 -11.44 -4.11
CA SER A 281 20.98 -11.65 -4.50
C SER A 281 21.90 -10.49 -4.10
N ALA A 282 21.38 -9.27 -3.94
CA ALA A 282 22.15 -8.09 -3.55
C ALA A 282 21.84 -7.66 -2.12
N ARG A 283 22.82 -6.98 -1.50
CA ARG A 283 22.66 -6.42 -0.15
C ARG A 283 21.59 -5.33 -0.11
N TYR A 284 21.55 -4.49 -1.12
CA TYR A 284 20.55 -3.44 -1.28
C TYR A 284 19.70 -3.71 -2.52
N THR A 285 18.45 -3.98 -2.34
CA THR A 285 17.52 -4.21 -3.45
C THR A 285 16.51 -3.07 -3.50
N PHE A 286 16.54 -2.32 -4.59
CA PHE A 286 15.54 -1.29 -4.88
C PHE A 286 14.44 -1.91 -5.73
N SER A 287 13.19 -1.62 -5.42
CA SER A 287 12.05 -2.15 -6.19
C SER A 287 10.93 -1.13 -6.29
N THR A 288 10.33 -1.06 -7.46
CA THR A 288 9.00 -0.47 -7.61
C THR A 288 7.95 -1.46 -7.07
N SER A 289 6.68 -1.24 -7.32
CA SER A 289 5.58 -2.15 -6.94
C SER A 289 5.71 -3.59 -7.49
N THR A 290 6.78 -3.91 -8.21
CA THR A 290 6.99 -5.25 -8.82
C THR A 290 7.13 -6.36 -7.78
N ILE A 291 7.90 -6.14 -6.72
CA ILE A 291 8.03 -7.09 -5.59
C ILE A 291 6.83 -6.95 -4.63
N ASP A 292 6.29 -5.75 -4.50
CA ASP A 292 5.14 -5.46 -3.64
C ASP A 292 3.92 -6.34 -3.96
N ALA A 293 3.78 -6.74 -5.19
CA ALA A 293 2.65 -7.48 -5.68
C ALA A 293 2.92 -9.00 -5.79
N GLY A 294 3.11 -9.69 -4.66
CA GLY A 294 2.99 -11.15 -4.60
C GLY A 294 4.27 -11.97 -4.49
N VAL A 295 5.46 -11.37 -4.49
CA VAL A 295 6.71 -12.11 -4.21
C VAL A 295 6.88 -12.25 -2.70
N SER A 296 6.92 -13.48 -2.20
CA SER A 296 7.27 -13.74 -0.80
C SER A 296 8.77 -13.96 -0.67
N LEU A 297 9.39 -13.32 0.30
CA LEU A 297 10.81 -13.43 0.61
C LEU A 297 11.00 -14.12 1.96
N THR A 298 11.82 -15.17 1.96
CA THR A 298 12.16 -15.90 3.19
C THR A 298 13.62 -15.68 3.62
N ASP A 299 14.34 -14.80 2.91
CA ASP A 299 15.75 -14.46 3.12
C ASP A 299 16.05 -14.05 4.58
N PRO A 300 16.81 -14.83 5.35
CA PRO A 300 17.07 -14.54 6.75
C PRO A 300 17.94 -13.29 6.95
N ALA A 301 18.70 -12.90 5.93
CA ALA A 301 19.52 -11.69 5.96
C ALA A 301 18.68 -10.41 5.72
N LEU A 302 17.48 -10.50 5.13
CA LEU A 302 16.60 -9.36 4.91
C LEU A 302 15.99 -8.90 6.25
N ARG A 303 16.58 -7.90 6.86
CA ARG A 303 16.18 -7.33 8.16
C ARG A 303 15.61 -5.91 8.05
N HIS A 304 15.71 -5.28 6.89
CA HIS A 304 15.35 -3.89 6.68
C HIS A 304 14.41 -3.77 5.48
N ILE A 305 13.25 -3.15 5.68
CA ILE A 305 12.34 -2.75 4.59
C ILE A 305 12.09 -1.25 4.68
N VAL A 306 12.36 -0.54 3.58
CA VAL A 306 12.04 0.89 3.45
C VAL A 306 10.77 1.01 2.62
N CYS A 307 9.73 1.56 3.23
CA CYS A 307 8.46 1.82 2.56
C CYS A 307 8.52 3.12 1.75
N SER A 308 7.87 3.11 0.58
CA SER A 308 7.75 4.29 -0.29
C SER A 308 6.53 5.15 0.02
N SER A 309 5.65 4.69 0.90
CA SER A 309 4.34 5.28 1.18
C SER A 309 4.08 5.44 2.68
N ILE A 310 3.19 6.38 2.99
CA ILE A 310 2.61 6.57 4.33
C ILE A 310 1.22 5.93 4.45
N ASP A 311 0.67 5.37 3.37
CA ASP A 311 -0.61 4.65 3.41
C ASP A 311 -0.42 3.34 4.18
N PRO A 312 -1.16 3.12 5.29
CA PRO A 312 -1.03 1.90 6.09
C PRO A 312 -1.22 0.61 5.29
N VAL A 313 -2.08 0.62 4.28
CA VAL A 313 -2.31 -0.54 3.40
C VAL A 313 -1.05 -0.89 2.64
N GLU A 314 -0.39 0.10 2.04
CA GLU A 314 0.86 -0.10 1.30
C GLU A 314 2.00 -0.49 2.25
N VAL A 315 2.10 0.13 3.42
CA VAL A 315 3.11 -0.24 4.44
C VAL A 315 2.96 -1.71 4.84
N ILE A 316 1.73 -2.20 5.09
CA ILE A 316 1.47 -3.60 5.42
C ILE A 316 1.87 -4.51 4.26
N GLN A 317 1.54 -4.15 3.03
CA GLN A 317 1.87 -4.95 1.84
C GLN A 317 3.39 -5.01 1.60
N GLN A 318 4.07 -3.88 1.68
CA GLN A 318 5.51 -3.78 1.47
C GLN A 318 6.30 -4.53 2.56
N ALA A 319 5.99 -4.29 3.83
CA ALA A 319 6.63 -4.98 4.94
C ALA A 319 6.31 -6.49 4.94
N GLY A 320 5.11 -6.86 4.53
CA GLY A 320 4.63 -8.22 4.43
C GLY A 320 5.35 -9.09 3.38
N ARG A 321 6.18 -8.50 2.51
CA ARG A 321 6.99 -9.29 1.57
C ARG A 321 8.01 -10.17 2.26
N ARG A 322 8.55 -9.75 3.40
CA ARG A 322 9.41 -10.59 4.24
C ARG A 322 8.57 -11.51 5.13
N ARG A 323 8.71 -12.80 4.94
CA ARG A 323 8.09 -13.83 5.79
C ARG A 323 9.00 -14.14 6.96
N LEU A 324 8.65 -13.61 8.14
CA LEU A 324 9.43 -13.81 9.37
C LEU A 324 9.17 -15.18 9.99
N LYS A 325 10.23 -15.79 10.49
CA LYS A 325 10.15 -16.95 11.38
C LYS A 325 9.96 -16.48 12.83
N SER A 326 9.57 -17.41 13.70
CA SER A 326 9.47 -17.12 15.13
C SER A 326 10.80 -16.60 15.68
N GLY A 327 10.75 -15.49 16.43
CA GLY A 327 11.94 -14.85 17.01
C GLY A 327 12.70 -13.89 16.10
N GLU A 328 12.38 -13.83 14.80
CA GLU A 328 12.97 -12.83 13.90
C GLU A 328 12.27 -11.48 14.05
N THR A 329 13.01 -10.40 13.80
CA THR A 329 12.47 -9.02 13.79
C THR A 329 12.76 -8.34 12.46
N LEU A 330 11.91 -7.38 12.08
CA LEU A 330 12.02 -6.60 10.85
C LEU A 330 11.96 -5.12 11.18
N SER A 331 12.96 -4.36 10.77
CA SER A 331 12.94 -2.90 10.79
C SER A 331 12.18 -2.37 9.58
N VAL A 332 11.10 -1.63 9.83
CA VAL A 332 10.24 -1.06 8.79
C VAL A 332 10.38 0.45 8.82
N TYR A 333 11.04 1.01 7.80
CA TYR A 333 11.32 2.45 7.71
C TYR A 333 10.19 3.14 6.95
N ILE A 334 9.61 4.18 7.57
CA ILE A 334 8.42 4.86 7.08
C ILE A 334 8.73 6.35 6.96
N PRO A 335 8.51 6.97 5.78
CA PRO A 335 8.76 8.39 5.60
C PRO A 335 7.80 9.25 6.42
N LEU A 336 8.31 10.37 6.95
CA LEU A 336 7.55 11.44 7.58
C LEU A 336 7.56 12.66 6.65
N PRO A 337 6.55 12.84 5.79
CA PRO A 337 6.50 13.98 4.91
C PRO A 337 6.22 15.26 5.70
N SER A 338 6.88 16.35 5.30
CA SER A 338 6.57 17.68 5.82
C SER A 338 5.17 18.13 5.39
N GLN A 339 4.60 19.08 6.11
CA GLN A 339 3.30 19.66 5.71
C GLN A 339 3.33 20.20 4.27
N GLN A 340 4.42 20.80 3.84
CA GLN A 340 4.56 21.31 2.46
C GLN A 340 4.50 20.15 1.44
N GLN A 341 5.12 19.00 1.74
CA GLN A 341 5.05 17.82 0.87
C GLN A 341 3.63 17.25 0.82
N LEU A 342 2.94 17.20 1.97
CA LEU A 342 1.54 16.75 2.03
C LEU A 342 0.63 17.69 1.22
N TRP A 343 0.78 19.01 1.34
CA TRP A 343 0.00 19.96 0.55
C TRP A 343 0.26 19.84 -0.95
N LEU A 344 1.52 19.67 -1.36
CA LEU A 344 1.86 19.46 -2.76
C LEU A 344 1.26 18.17 -3.33
N GLN A 345 1.30 17.10 -2.54
CA GLN A 345 0.70 15.82 -2.92
C GLN A 345 -0.82 15.93 -3.02
N LEU A 346 -1.47 16.58 -2.06
CA LEU A 346 -2.91 16.82 -2.07
C LEU A 346 -3.34 17.62 -3.31
N SER A 347 -2.63 18.70 -3.62
CA SER A 347 -2.92 19.54 -4.79
C SER A 347 -2.89 18.76 -6.11
N ARG A 348 -1.89 17.87 -6.28
CA ARG A 348 -1.80 16.99 -7.47
C ARG A 348 -2.96 16.01 -7.56
N LEU A 349 -3.36 15.41 -6.43
CA LEU A 349 -4.50 14.49 -6.39
C LEU A 349 -5.80 15.21 -6.73
N GLU A 350 -6.02 16.40 -6.18
CA GLU A 350 -7.22 17.21 -6.44
C GLU A 350 -7.30 17.69 -7.89
N GLU A 351 -6.18 18.07 -8.49
CA GLU A 351 -6.09 18.39 -9.92
C GLU A 351 -6.51 17.18 -10.77
N THR A 352 -5.92 16.02 -10.53
CA THR A 352 -6.25 14.79 -11.25
C THR A 352 -7.73 14.42 -11.10
N LEU A 353 -8.27 14.49 -9.90
CA LEU A 353 -9.70 14.26 -9.63
C LEU A 353 -10.60 15.27 -10.36
N SER A 354 -10.21 16.54 -10.40
CA SER A 354 -10.94 17.57 -11.13
C SER A 354 -10.98 17.29 -12.64
N ILE A 355 -9.87 16.86 -13.22
CA ILE A 355 -9.78 16.49 -14.63
C ILE A 355 -10.70 15.30 -14.93
N LEU A 356 -10.65 14.24 -14.11
CA LEU A 356 -11.50 13.05 -14.31
C LEU A 356 -12.99 13.36 -14.20
N ARG A 357 -13.39 14.34 -13.41
CA ARG A 357 -14.79 14.81 -13.33
C ARG A 357 -15.25 15.50 -14.60
N THR A 358 -14.37 16.09 -15.38
CA THR A 358 -14.73 16.76 -16.65
C THR A 358 -15.11 15.75 -17.73
N THR A 359 -14.70 14.48 -17.67
CA THR A 359 -15.08 13.43 -18.63
C THR A 359 -16.58 13.27 -18.76
N SER A 360 -17.30 13.35 -17.65
CA SER A 360 -18.76 13.20 -17.62
C SER A 360 -19.50 14.43 -18.18
N ASN A 361 -18.87 15.61 -18.14
CA ASN A 361 -19.51 16.88 -18.48
C ASN A 361 -19.27 17.32 -19.94
N ASN A 362 -18.09 17.03 -20.49
CA ASN A 362 -17.72 17.42 -21.85
C ASN A 362 -16.68 16.46 -22.44
N GLN A 363 -17.16 15.41 -23.11
CA GLN A 363 -16.34 14.39 -23.75
C GLN A 363 -15.37 14.95 -24.80
N SER A 364 -15.84 15.84 -25.67
CA SER A 364 -15.03 16.39 -26.75
C SER A 364 -13.85 17.21 -26.21
N LEU A 365 -14.11 18.05 -25.22
CA LEU A 365 -13.05 18.82 -24.57
C LEU A 365 -12.06 17.92 -23.84
N PHE A 366 -12.55 16.88 -23.16
CA PHE A 366 -11.70 15.93 -22.47
C PHE A 366 -10.78 15.20 -23.47
N ILE A 367 -11.34 14.72 -24.58
CA ILE A 367 -10.59 14.02 -25.63
C ILE A 367 -9.49 14.93 -26.20
N SER A 368 -9.85 16.13 -26.62
CA SER A 368 -8.90 17.04 -27.24
C SER A 368 -7.77 17.44 -26.32
N LYS A 369 -8.06 17.65 -25.03
CA LYS A 369 -7.09 18.21 -24.09
C LYS A 369 -6.26 17.16 -23.34
N TYR A 370 -6.81 15.97 -23.11
CA TYR A 370 -6.15 14.99 -22.22
C TYR A 370 -5.89 13.62 -22.87
N VAL A 371 -6.57 13.29 -23.96
CA VAL A 371 -6.40 11.99 -24.63
C VAL A 371 -5.49 12.10 -25.84
N LEU A 372 -5.58 13.19 -26.59
CA LEU A 372 -4.78 13.41 -27.80
C LEU A 372 -3.41 14.03 -27.51
N GLU A 373 -3.24 14.70 -26.36
CA GLU A 373 -1.94 15.19 -25.95
C GLU A 373 -1.04 14.04 -25.51
N GLU A 374 0.15 13.92 -26.10
CA GLU A 374 1.08 12.80 -25.85
C GLU A 374 1.56 12.75 -24.40
N ASP A 375 1.72 13.90 -23.75
CA ASP A 375 2.28 14.03 -22.40
C ASP A 375 1.30 13.66 -21.26
N ARG A 376 0.04 13.34 -21.56
CA ARG A 376 -0.99 13.07 -20.55
C ARG A 376 -1.35 11.57 -20.45
N THR A 377 -0.35 10.70 -20.55
CA THR A 377 -0.51 9.25 -20.33
C THR A 377 -1.02 8.92 -18.94
N ASP A 378 -0.69 9.73 -17.94
CA ASP A 378 -1.16 9.66 -16.56
C ASP A 378 -2.70 9.72 -16.45
N ILE A 379 -3.34 10.55 -17.27
CA ILE A 379 -4.80 10.69 -17.30
C ILE A 379 -5.45 9.60 -18.16
N ARG A 380 -4.85 9.28 -19.32
CA ARG A 380 -5.40 8.27 -20.24
C ARG A 380 -5.55 6.90 -19.58
N GLN A 381 -4.60 6.47 -18.79
CA GLN A 381 -4.65 5.17 -18.10
C GLN A 381 -5.74 5.08 -17.01
N LEU A 382 -6.30 6.23 -16.59
CA LEU A 382 -7.40 6.29 -15.65
C LEU A 382 -8.78 6.17 -16.31
N CYS A 383 -8.83 6.04 -17.64
CA CYS A 383 -10.05 6.01 -18.41
C CYS A 383 -10.09 4.80 -19.36
N TYR A 384 -11.28 4.38 -19.76
CA TYR A 384 -11.50 3.32 -20.73
C TYR A 384 -12.59 3.68 -21.73
N TRP A 385 -12.57 3.03 -22.91
CA TRP A 385 -13.59 3.19 -23.93
C TRP A 385 -14.72 2.18 -23.74
N LYS A 386 -15.98 2.67 -23.78
CA LYS A 386 -17.17 1.84 -23.75
C LYS A 386 -18.29 2.53 -24.52
N ASP A 387 -18.94 1.80 -25.43
CA ASP A 387 -20.10 2.25 -26.20
C ASP A 387 -19.88 3.63 -26.88
N GLY A 388 -18.69 3.82 -27.47
CA GLY A 388 -18.32 5.07 -28.15
C GLY A 388 -18.03 6.26 -27.23
N LYS A 389 -17.92 6.04 -25.91
CA LYS A 389 -17.63 7.07 -24.91
C LYS A 389 -16.37 6.74 -24.13
N ILE A 390 -15.65 7.77 -23.70
CA ILE A 390 -14.58 7.64 -22.70
C ILE A 390 -15.22 7.75 -21.32
N LEU A 391 -14.96 6.75 -20.49
CA LEU A 391 -15.45 6.70 -19.13
C LEU A 391 -14.25 6.64 -18.17
N PRO A 392 -14.28 7.41 -17.07
CA PRO A 392 -13.25 7.26 -16.04
C PRO A 392 -13.45 5.95 -15.28
N ASN A 393 -12.34 5.30 -14.90
CA ASN A 393 -12.37 4.18 -14.00
C ASN A 393 -12.81 4.65 -12.60
N TYR A 394 -14.00 4.27 -12.18
CA TYR A 394 -14.56 4.72 -10.92
C TYR A 394 -13.76 4.24 -9.69
N LEU A 395 -13.06 3.11 -9.79
CA LEU A 395 -12.15 2.65 -8.72
C LEU A 395 -10.89 3.52 -8.65
N ALA A 396 -10.41 4.05 -9.79
CA ALA A 396 -9.32 5.01 -9.79
C ALA A 396 -9.73 6.31 -9.08
N ILE A 397 -10.93 6.83 -9.38
CA ILE A 397 -11.47 8.00 -8.68
C ILE A 397 -11.58 7.71 -7.18
N ALA A 398 -12.11 6.56 -6.79
CA ALA A 398 -12.24 6.18 -5.38
C ALA A 398 -10.89 6.05 -4.68
N SER A 399 -9.89 5.48 -5.35
CA SER A 399 -8.52 5.36 -4.83
C SER A 399 -7.89 6.72 -4.59
N LEU A 400 -7.95 7.61 -5.60
CA LEU A 400 -7.40 8.97 -5.50
C LEU A 400 -8.13 9.82 -4.44
N ASP A 401 -9.46 9.70 -4.35
CA ASP A 401 -10.25 10.42 -3.34
C ASP A 401 -9.93 9.93 -1.92
N ARG A 402 -9.76 8.62 -1.70
CA ARG A 402 -9.29 8.05 -0.43
C ARG A 402 -7.92 8.58 -0.06
N GLN A 403 -6.97 8.61 -1.00
CA GLN A 403 -5.64 9.16 -0.76
C GLN A 403 -5.70 10.64 -0.38
N ALA A 404 -6.51 11.44 -1.11
CA ALA A 404 -6.70 12.85 -0.80
C ALA A 404 -7.34 13.05 0.59
N GLN A 405 -8.32 12.24 0.97
CA GLN A 405 -8.94 12.28 2.30
C GLN A 405 -7.93 11.94 3.41
N ASN A 406 -7.11 10.90 3.22
CA ASN A 406 -6.06 10.52 4.17
C ASN A 406 -5.06 11.66 4.38
N ILE A 407 -4.61 12.30 3.29
CA ILE A 407 -3.67 13.42 3.36
C ILE A 407 -4.32 14.64 4.04
N ARG A 408 -5.59 14.97 3.70
CA ARG A 408 -6.31 16.05 4.39
C ARG A 408 -6.44 15.76 5.89
N HIS A 409 -6.68 14.49 6.26
CA HIS A 409 -6.72 14.10 7.66
C HIS A 409 -5.39 14.36 8.37
N LEU A 410 -4.27 14.00 7.76
CA LEU A 410 -2.93 14.26 8.30
C LEU A 410 -2.63 15.76 8.42
N ILE A 411 -3.00 16.56 7.40
CA ILE A 411 -2.78 18.01 7.40
C ILE A 411 -3.59 18.71 8.51
N ASN A 412 -4.84 18.28 8.71
CA ASN A 412 -5.78 18.92 9.62
C ASN A 412 -5.74 18.34 11.05
N ALA A 413 -4.93 17.32 11.28
CA ALA A 413 -4.85 16.68 12.58
C ALA A 413 -4.22 17.62 13.61
N LYS A 414 -4.82 17.66 14.80
CA LYS A 414 -4.28 18.41 15.94
C LYS A 414 -3.07 17.72 16.59
N SER A 415 -3.00 16.39 16.49
CA SER A 415 -1.90 15.62 17.05
C SER A 415 -0.70 15.59 16.12
N PRO A 416 0.50 15.93 16.58
CA PRO A 416 1.73 15.84 15.78
C PRO A 416 2.12 14.39 15.46
N TYR A 417 1.55 13.40 16.14
CA TYR A 417 1.85 11.97 15.99
C TYR A 417 0.76 11.18 15.28
N ILE A 418 -0.10 11.85 14.51
CA ILE A 418 -1.25 11.19 13.89
C ILE A 418 -0.83 10.08 12.92
N LEU A 419 0.22 10.28 12.15
CA LEU A 419 0.72 9.30 11.20
C LEU A 419 1.27 8.07 11.93
N GLU A 420 2.12 8.28 12.93
CA GLU A 420 2.72 7.21 13.73
C GLU A 420 1.64 6.36 14.42
N ARG A 421 0.67 7.02 15.05
CA ARG A 421 -0.46 6.32 15.68
C ARG A 421 -1.27 5.52 14.67
N THR A 422 -1.52 6.09 13.48
CA THR A 422 -2.25 5.41 12.41
C THR A 422 -1.51 4.16 11.94
N ILE A 423 -0.19 4.24 11.77
CA ILE A 423 0.64 3.09 11.39
C ILE A 423 0.63 2.03 12.49
N TYR A 424 0.87 2.40 13.75
CA TYR A 424 0.86 1.45 14.87
C TYR A 424 -0.48 0.73 14.99
N HIS A 425 -1.58 1.47 14.89
CA HIS A 425 -2.93 0.88 14.89
C HIS A 425 -3.13 -0.10 13.74
N ALA A 426 -2.74 0.28 12.52
CA ALA A 426 -2.88 -0.59 11.35
C ALA A 426 -2.03 -1.87 11.43
N LEU A 427 -0.89 -1.80 12.11
CA LEU A 427 -0.03 -2.96 12.38
C LEU A 427 -0.49 -3.79 13.61
N GLY A 428 -1.56 -3.39 14.28
CA GLY A 428 -2.03 -4.06 15.50
C GLY A 428 -1.03 -3.95 16.66
N LEU A 429 -0.18 -2.92 16.67
CA LEU A 429 0.82 -2.68 17.70
C LEU A 429 0.28 -1.77 18.82
N SER A 430 0.67 -2.05 20.05
CA SER A 430 0.42 -1.14 21.17
C SER A 430 1.19 0.16 20.98
N LEU A 431 0.54 1.29 21.27
CA LEU A 431 1.22 2.58 21.25
C LEU A 431 2.31 2.61 22.32
N PRO A 432 3.50 3.14 22.01
CA PRO A 432 4.56 3.29 23.01
C PRO A 432 4.15 4.31 24.07
N ALA A 433 4.58 4.08 25.33
CA ALA A 433 4.35 5.01 26.41
C ALA A 433 4.87 6.41 26.01
N ASP A 434 4.15 7.46 26.43
CA ASP A 434 4.50 8.87 26.17
C ASP A 434 4.76 9.20 24.69
N ASN A 435 4.16 8.44 23.75
CA ASN A 435 4.38 8.59 22.31
C ASN A 435 5.86 8.52 21.89
N ARG A 436 6.68 7.73 22.59
CA ARG A 436 8.11 7.55 22.28
C ARG A 436 8.29 6.65 21.06
N PHE A 437 7.85 7.13 19.90
CA PHE A 437 8.07 6.45 18.62
C PHE A 437 9.57 6.41 18.27
N ILE A 438 9.97 5.44 17.44
CA ILE A 438 11.37 5.30 17.02
C ILE A 438 11.60 6.13 15.76
N TYR A 439 12.54 7.05 15.81
CA TYR A 439 12.94 7.90 14.69
C TYR A 439 14.40 7.63 14.31
N LEU A 440 14.70 7.65 13.00
CA LEU A 440 16.07 7.75 12.55
C LEU A 440 16.61 9.14 12.85
N LYS A 441 17.69 9.17 13.57
CA LYS A 441 18.39 10.40 13.96
C LYS A 441 19.75 10.48 13.26
N HIS A 442 20.28 11.67 13.15
CA HIS A 442 21.64 11.90 12.66
C HIS A 442 22.67 11.24 13.62
N ARG A 443 23.89 10.93 13.11
CA ARG A 443 25.00 10.39 13.96
C ARG A 443 25.41 11.29 15.13
N SER A 444 25.00 12.55 15.12
CA SER A 444 25.18 13.52 16.22
C SER A 444 24.01 13.51 17.22
N ASP A 445 23.56 12.34 17.65
CA ASP A 445 22.37 12.20 18.53
C ASP A 445 22.41 13.11 19.79
N GLY A 446 23.61 13.36 20.32
CA GLY A 446 23.81 14.29 21.44
C GLY A 446 23.50 15.75 21.08
N GLU A 447 23.90 16.21 19.89
CA GLU A 447 23.67 17.59 19.44
C GLU A 447 22.21 17.82 19.08
N ILE A 448 21.56 16.82 18.48
CA ILE A 448 20.12 16.88 18.18
C ILE A 448 19.30 16.90 19.48
N SER A 449 19.64 16.03 20.44
CA SER A 449 18.99 16.04 21.75
C SER A 449 19.18 17.39 22.45
N ALA A 450 20.41 17.91 22.45
CA ALA A 450 20.71 19.22 23.02
C ALA A 450 19.92 20.36 22.31
N PHE A 451 19.75 20.28 21.00
CA PHE A 451 18.95 21.26 20.26
C PHE A 451 17.44 21.14 20.59
N GLN A 452 16.92 19.92 20.74
CA GLN A 452 15.54 19.71 21.18
C GLN A 452 15.32 20.20 22.61
N ASP A 453 16.24 19.89 23.54
CA ASP A 453 16.18 20.34 24.94
C ASP A 453 16.25 21.87 25.02
N TRP A 454 17.11 22.48 24.19
CA TRP A 454 17.16 23.94 24.06
C TRP A 454 15.84 24.53 23.54
N LEU A 455 15.21 23.92 22.51
CA LEU A 455 13.91 24.36 22.03
C LEU A 455 12.82 24.26 23.10
N HIS A 456 12.81 23.16 23.87
CA HIS A 456 11.89 23.02 25.00
C HIS A 456 12.09 24.12 26.05
N ALA A 457 13.33 24.49 26.36
CA ALA A 457 13.63 25.56 27.28
C ALA A 457 13.25 26.96 26.78
N GLN A 458 13.07 27.12 25.44
CA GLN A 458 12.66 28.38 24.80
C GLN A 458 11.14 28.48 24.56
N VAL A 459 10.34 27.48 24.94
CA VAL A 459 8.88 27.52 24.76
C VAL A 459 8.29 28.69 25.56
N GLY A 460 7.55 29.55 24.87
CA GLY A 460 6.97 30.76 25.42
C GLY A 460 7.26 32.00 24.58
N GLU A 461 7.24 33.16 25.23
CA GLU A 461 7.52 34.46 24.57
C GLU A 461 9.04 34.67 24.42
N ILE A 462 9.47 34.97 23.18
CA ILE A 462 10.85 35.25 22.85
C ILE A 462 11.06 36.77 22.82
N SER A 463 11.70 37.30 23.86
CA SER A 463 11.99 38.74 24.02
C SER A 463 13.16 39.18 23.12
N GLU A 464 14.22 38.34 23.02
CA GLU A 464 15.45 38.64 22.27
C GLU A 464 15.50 37.88 20.94
N LYS A 465 14.84 38.42 19.91
CA LYS A 465 14.66 37.74 18.61
C LYS A 465 15.97 37.46 17.88
N ASP A 466 16.92 38.37 17.94
CA ASP A 466 18.20 38.26 17.22
C ASP A 466 19.07 37.16 17.88
N SER A 467 19.18 37.17 19.23
CA SER A 467 19.89 36.17 19.98
C SER A 467 19.27 34.77 19.80
N PHE A 468 17.95 34.67 19.86
CA PHE A 468 17.25 33.43 19.57
C PHE A 468 17.55 32.92 18.16
N SER A 469 17.47 33.82 17.16
CA SER A 469 17.69 33.47 15.76
C SER A 469 19.11 32.99 15.48
N GLU A 470 20.12 33.64 16.06
CA GLU A 470 21.52 33.22 15.95
C GLU A 470 21.76 31.86 16.62
N THR A 471 21.25 31.68 17.83
CA THR A 471 21.37 30.41 18.54
C THR A 471 20.66 29.28 17.82
N PHE A 472 19.44 29.53 17.34
CA PHE A 472 18.68 28.58 16.54
C PHE A 472 19.44 28.14 15.28
N LYS A 473 20.00 29.13 14.54
CA LYS A 473 20.81 28.87 13.35
C LYS A 473 22.04 28.03 13.68
N THR A 474 22.76 28.38 14.74
CA THR A 474 23.96 27.67 15.18
C THR A 474 23.64 26.23 15.59
N GLN A 475 22.60 26.01 16.40
CA GLN A 475 22.16 24.66 16.80
C GLN A 475 21.74 23.84 15.59
N TYR A 476 20.99 24.42 14.67
CA TYR A 476 20.60 23.74 13.43
C TYR A 476 21.82 23.35 12.58
N GLN A 477 22.79 24.29 12.41
CA GLN A 477 23.99 24.01 11.62
C GLN A 477 24.88 22.95 12.24
N ASN A 478 24.99 22.89 13.56
CA ASN A 478 25.71 21.84 14.27
C ASN A 478 25.07 20.47 14.00
N CYS A 479 23.73 20.39 14.00
CA CYS A 479 23.02 19.12 13.76
C CYS A 479 22.96 18.70 12.30
N PHE A 480 22.80 19.65 11.35
CA PHE A 480 22.39 19.38 9.96
C PHE A 480 23.28 20.00 8.90
N GLY A 481 24.31 20.77 9.31
CA GLY A 481 25.17 21.52 8.40
C GLY A 481 24.53 22.80 7.84
N ALA A 482 25.31 23.58 7.09
CA ALA A 482 24.85 24.82 6.49
C ALA A 482 23.85 24.57 5.34
N ARG A 483 22.79 25.37 5.25
CA ARG A 483 21.83 25.29 4.14
C ARG A 483 22.45 25.84 2.84
N LYS A 484 22.13 25.22 1.69
CA LYS A 484 22.68 25.59 0.35
C LYS A 484 22.63 27.06 -0.03
N ASN A 485 21.71 27.86 0.55
CA ASN A 485 21.52 29.29 0.27
C ASN A 485 21.75 30.17 1.51
N ASP A 486 22.45 29.65 2.52
CA ASP A 486 22.67 30.37 3.76
C ASP A 486 23.83 31.37 3.56
N ARG A 487 23.52 32.66 3.62
CA ARG A 487 24.55 33.69 3.68
C ARG A 487 25.07 33.71 5.12
N SER A 488 26.37 33.50 5.30
CA SER A 488 27.03 33.28 6.60
C SER A 488 26.77 34.37 7.65
N ASP A 489 26.44 35.62 7.20
CA ASP A 489 26.47 36.80 8.05
C ASP A 489 25.09 37.35 8.45
N ARG A 490 23.98 36.61 8.19
CA ARG A 490 22.64 37.07 8.57
C ARG A 490 21.94 36.11 9.49
N SER A 491 21.32 36.65 10.55
CA SER A 491 20.38 35.92 11.39
C SER A 491 19.17 35.41 10.57
N TRP A 492 18.57 34.31 10.99
CA TRP A 492 17.40 33.77 10.29
C TRP A 492 16.13 34.50 10.73
N GLY A 493 15.39 35.05 9.76
CA GLY A 493 14.09 35.64 10.05
C GLY A 493 13.04 34.59 10.40
N LEU A 494 11.92 35.04 10.99
CA LEU A 494 10.81 34.20 11.44
C LEU A 494 10.31 33.19 10.38
N SER A 495 10.24 33.61 9.12
CA SER A 495 9.79 32.76 8.01
C SER A 495 10.74 31.59 7.75
N VAL A 496 12.03 31.79 7.91
CA VAL A 496 13.05 30.74 7.78
C VAL A 496 12.95 29.75 8.93
N ILE A 497 12.85 30.25 10.17
CA ILE A 497 12.72 29.43 11.38
C ILE A 497 11.42 28.61 11.32
N LYS A 498 10.28 29.21 10.95
CA LYS A 498 9.02 28.49 10.71
C LYS A 498 9.18 27.33 9.73
N LYS A 499 9.83 27.60 8.60
CA LYS A 499 10.09 26.59 7.57
C LYS A 499 10.98 25.46 8.10
N VAL A 500 12.01 25.78 8.87
CA VAL A 500 12.90 24.78 9.46
C VAL A 500 12.15 23.93 10.48
N LEU A 501 11.43 24.54 11.43
CA LEU A 501 10.65 23.80 12.42
C LEU A 501 9.60 22.89 11.76
N SER A 502 8.92 23.38 10.73
CA SER A 502 8.02 22.56 9.93
C SER A 502 8.72 21.40 9.21
N THR A 503 9.95 21.60 8.74
CA THR A 503 10.75 20.56 8.09
C THR A 503 11.25 19.51 9.09
N LEU A 504 11.68 19.94 10.27
CA LEU A 504 12.16 19.05 11.33
C LEU A 504 11.04 18.19 11.93
N ASN A 505 9.81 18.70 11.90
CA ASN A 505 8.61 18.02 12.39
C ASN A 505 8.73 17.50 13.84
N TRP A 506 9.40 18.28 14.70
CA TRP A 506 9.64 17.93 16.12
C TRP A 506 8.52 18.37 17.07
N GLY A 507 7.39 18.80 16.52
CA GLY A 507 6.25 19.26 17.31
C GLY A 507 6.37 20.69 17.83
N PHE A 508 7.28 21.49 17.29
CA PHE A 508 7.39 22.91 17.63
C PHE A 508 6.82 23.80 16.51
N SER A 509 6.21 24.90 16.91
CA SER A 509 5.79 25.98 16.02
C SER A 509 6.18 27.34 16.59
N ILE A 510 6.43 28.32 15.71
CA ILE A 510 6.74 29.70 16.11
C ILE A 510 5.85 30.67 15.36
N GLU A 511 5.29 31.66 16.07
CA GLU A 511 4.41 32.68 15.53
C GLU A 511 4.77 34.06 16.02
N ALA A 512 4.40 35.10 15.24
CA ALA A 512 4.44 36.48 15.71
C ALA A 512 3.07 36.85 16.27
N LYS A 513 3.02 37.22 17.55
CA LYS A 513 1.81 37.74 18.22
C LYS A 513 2.13 39.12 18.80
N ARG A 514 1.44 40.16 18.36
CA ARG A 514 1.64 41.54 18.82
C ARG A 514 3.10 42.02 18.76
N GLY A 515 3.85 41.61 17.73
CA GLY A 515 5.26 41.96 17.56
C GLY A 515 6.28 41.14 18.35
N ILE A 516 5.83 40.19 19.18
CA ILE A 516 6.68 39.26 19.93
C ILE A 516 6.65 37.90 19.24
N TRP A 517 7.76 37.16 19.25
CA TRP A 517 7.77 35.80 18.79
C TRP A 517 7.35 34.85 19.93
N VAL A 518 6.50 33.89 19.62
CA VAL A 518 6.04 32.89 20.58
C VAL A 518 6.35 31.52 20.00
N LEU A 519 7.20 30.76 20.71
CA LEU A 519 7.49 29.35 20.40
C LEU A 519 6.52 28.48 21.20
N SER A 520 5.83 27.59 20.52
CA SER A 520 4.88 26.66 21.13
C SER A 520 5.35 25.23 20.90
N ASP A 521 5.24 24.41 21.94
CA ASP A 521 5.34 22.95 21.83
C ASP A 521 3.92 22.39 21.59
N LEU A 522 3.68 21.91 20.39
CA LEU A 522 2.36 21.38 19.98
C LEU A 522 2.01 20.06 20.70
N ARG A 523 2.99 19.44 21.35
CA ARG A 523 2.82 18.19 22.10
C ARG A 523 2.18 18.42 23.47
N THR A 524 2.42 19.58 24.08
CA THR A 524 1.89 19.91 25.41
C THR A 524 0.44 20.38 25.39
N HIS A 525 -0.08 20.83 24.23
CA HIS A 525 -1.47 21.28 24.09
C HIS A 525 -2.49 20.16 23.88
N SER A 526 -2.06 18.89 23.71
CA SER A 526 -2.95 17.74 23.55
C SER A 526 -3.45 17.13 24.87
N GLU A 527 -2.89 17.51 26.02
CA GLU A 527 -3.27 16.94 27.35
C GLU A 527 -4.29 17.78 28.14
N GLY A 528 -4.67 18.96 27.65
CA GLY A 528 -5.50 19.93 28.38
C GLY A 528 -6.98 20.06 27.92
N GLY A 529 -7.50 19.16 27.11
CA GLY A 529 -8.80 19.34 26.39
C GLY A 529 -9.90 18.32 26.65
N GLU A 530 -9.95 17.64 27.79
CA GLU A 530 -11.14 16.93 28.25
C GLU A 530 -11.55 17.42 29.64
N LYS A 531 -12.27 18.53 29.70
CA LYS A 531 -13.22 18.85 30.78
C LYS A 531 -14.42 19.58 30.21
N ILE A 532 -15.54 18.84 30.21
CA ILE A 532 -16.91 19.25 30.55
C ILE A 532 -17.65 20.13 29.53
N GLY A 533 -18.75 19.56 29.06
CA GLY A 533 -19.94 20.21 28.54
C GLY A 533 -20.82 19.19 27.85
#